data_4b7f285343cf84875459a817949330cb
#
_entry.id   4b7f285343cf84875459a817949330cb
#
_cell.length_a   1.000
_cell.length_b   1.000
_cell.length_c   1.000
_cell.angle_alpha   90.00
_cell.angle_beta   90.00
_cell.angle_gamma   90.00
#
_symmetry.space_group_name_H-M   'P 1'
#
loop_
_entity.id
_entity.type
_entity.pdbx_description
1 polymer ?
#
loop_
_entity_poly.entity_id
_entity_poly.type
_entity_poly.pdbx_seq_one_letter_code
_entity_poly.pdbx_strand_id
1 'polypeptide(L)'
;WSHDENSSGVAHDKLENNGSNIGIDISEPSLEGSSIGAVAKLQVGIDVDDSGSDTFDSQLAYVGIVNNGMTITVGRQSHPFTDNIGGKSSSFNVYGGGSDFNYASRSSNSIALSSDMLDVMAVIDGSSGQDGIDEYEVTLSHTVMGTDVSIGYADDVANDISYWGAGASTSVGDISIGSSYTVYDAATDKVGMEATIGWKAITVGYGDKEGTGTYMTYGLSHNMTDSLLVYAEMQQDDLDTGADLQHYSVGTKFTF
;
A
#
# COMPACT_ATOMS: atom_id res chain seq x y z
N TRP A 1 -15.41 14.29 2.91
CA TRP A 1 -15.13 15.19 4.04
C TRP A 1 -14.31 14.46 5.09
N SER A 2 -13.30 15.16 5.61
CA SER A 2 -12.54 14.72 6.76
C SER A 2 -12.46 15.82 7.82
N HIS A 3 -12.22 15.39 9.05
CA HIS A 3 -11.92 16.21 10.21
C HIS A 3 -10.64 15.65 10.83
N ASP A 4 -9.56 16.41 10.78
CA ASP A 4 -8.26 16.01 11.28
C ASP A 4 -7.81 16.95 12.39
N GLU A 5 -7.41 16.39 13.52
CA GLU A 5 -6.82 17.12 14.64
C GLU A 5 -5.29 16.97 14.61
N ASN A 6 -4.57 18.06 14.77
CA ASN A 6 -3.11 18.03 14.86
C ASN A 6 -2.63 17.93 16.32
N SER A 7 -1.35 17.64 16.51
CA SER A 7 -0.73 17.49 17.85
C SER A 7 -0.79 18.72 18.75
N SER A 8 -1.29 19.85 18.26
CA SER A 8 -1.53 21.08 19.04
C SER A 8 -3.02 21.23 19.41
N GLY A 9 -3.86 20.25 19.10
CA GLY A 9 -5.32 20.27 19.34
C GLY A 9 -6.08 21.20 18.38
N VAL A 10 -5.48 21.54 17.24
CA VAL A 10 -6.14 22.35 16.21
C VAL A 10 -6.75 21.41 15.18
N ALA A 11 -8.06 21.50 15.04
CA ALA A 11 -8.83 20.71 14.09
C ALA A 11 -9.07 21.44 12.78
N HIS A 12 -9.08 20.71 11.68
CA HIS A 12 -9.36 21.21 10.34
C HIS A 12 -10.40 20.33 9.66
N ASP A 13 -11.45 20.98 9.16
CA ASP A 13 -12.44 20.33 8.29
C ASP A 13 -12.08 20.59 6.84
N LYS A 14 -12.10 19.56 6.01
CA LYS A 14 -11.82 19.70 4.57
C LYS A 14 -12.65 18.73 3.72
N LEU A 15 -12.88 19.12 2.48
CA LEU A 15 -13.22 18.19 1.41
C LEU A 15 -11.92 17.83 0.72
N GLU A 16 -11.63 16.56 0.61
CA GLU A 16 -10.39 16.09 0.03
C GLU A 16 -10.60 14.94 -0.95
N ASN A 17 -9.66 14.84 -1.86
CA ASN A 17 -9.51 13.73 -2.77
C ASN A 17 -8.70 12.62 -2.11
N ASN A 18 -9.27 11.43 -2.03
CA ASN A 18 -8.56 10.27 -1.50
C ASN A 18 -8.14 9.33 -2.65
N GLY A 19 -7.18 9.80 -3.47
CA GLY A 19 -6.52 8.98 -4.47
C GLY A 19 -7.35 8.69 -5.72
N SER A 20 -8.14 9.66 -6.22
CA SER A 20 -8.81 9.53 -7.53
C SER A 20 -7.79 9.28 -8.64
N ASN A 21 -8.09 8.33 -9.51
CA ASN A 21 -7.21 8.00 -10.62
C ASN A 21 -7.99 7.47 -11.82
N ILE A 22 -7.34 7.51 -12.99
CA ILE A 22 -7.77 6.84 -14.20
C ILE A 22 -6.60 6.07 -14.80
N GLY A 23 -6.87 4.90 -15.36
CA GLY A 23 -5.80 4.07 -15.89
C GLY A 23 -6.23 3.19 -17.06
N ILE A 24 -5.23 2.63 -17.71
CA ILE A 24 -5.37 1.62 -18.76
C ILE A 24 -4.48 0.45 -18.39
N ASP A 25 -5.08 -0.73 -18.29
CA ASP A 25 -4.41 -2.00 -18.15
C ASP A 25 -4.49 -2.78 -19.46
N ILE A 26 -3.35 -3.23 -19.95
CA ILE A 26 -3.24 -4.09 -21.13
C ILE A 26 -2.62 -5.41 -20.66
N SER A 27 -3.29 -6.51 -20.96
CA SER A 27 -2.79 -7.85 -20.70
C SER A 27 -3.08 -8.74 -21.91
N GLU A 28 -2.05 -9.14 -22.62
CA GLU A 28 -2.09 -10.11 -23.71
C GLU A 28 -1.36 -11.37 -23.20
N PRO A 29 -2.07 -12.41 -22.76
CA PRO A 29 -1.46 -13.56 -22.07
C PRO A 29 -0.55 -14.39 -22.97
N SER A 30 -0.79 -14.37 -24.28
CA SER A 30 0.11 -15.00 -25.25
C SER A 30 -0.06 -14.37 -26.63
N LEU A 31 1.01 -14.03 -27.27
CA LEU A 31 1.03 -13.67 -28.68
C LEU A 31 0.80 -14.91 -29.54
N GLU A 32 0.11 -14.78 -30.67
CA GLU A 32 -0.25 -15.90 -31.54
C GLU A 32 0.98 -16.75 -31.90
N GLY A 33 0.91 -18.06 -31.59
CA GLY A 33 1.99 -19.02 -31.84
C GLY A 33 3.18 -18.93 -30.87
N SER A 34 3.06 -18.21 -29.76
CA SER A 34 4.11 -18.03 -28.75
C SER A 34 3.56 -18.31 -27.35
N SER A 35 4.45 -18.70 -26.40
CA SER A 35 4.18 -18.72 -24.96
C SER A 35 4.44 -17.36 -24.29
N ILE A 36 4.85 -16.36 -25.07
CA ILE A 36 5.18 -15.03 -24.57
C ILE A 36 3.98 -14.12 -24.74
N GLY A 37 3.56 -13.49 -23.66
CA GLY A 37 2.55 -12.43 -23.62
C GLY A 37 3.17 -11.07 -23.33
N ALA A 38 2.33 -10.04 -23.28
CA ALA A 38 2.72 -8.68 -22.96
C ALA A 38 1.78 -8.06 -21.93
N VAL A 39 2.31 -7.19 -21.07
CA VAL A 39 1.56 -6.38 -20.13
C VAL A 39 1.99 -4.93 -20.23
N ALA A 40 1.04 -4.01 -20.03
CA ALA A 40 1.34 -2.61 -19.83
C ALA A 40 0.30 -1.99 -18.90
N LYS A 41 0.73 -1.05 -18.08
CA LYS A 41 -0.15 -0.27 -17.22
C LYS A 41 0.22 1.20 -17.29
N LEU A 42 -0.80 2.03 -17.45
CA LEU A 42 -0.71 3.46 -17.26
C LEU A 42 -1.80 3.87 -16.27
N GLN A 43 -1.42 4.52 -15.20
CA GLN A 43 -2.34 5.07 -14.20
C GLN A 43 -1.91 6.48 -13.83
N VAL A 44 -2.84 7.41 -13.90
CA VAL A 44 -2.65 8.82 -13.61
C VAL A 44 -3.56 9.18 -12.45
N GLY A 45 -3.01 9.75 -11.40
CA GLY A 45 -3.75 10.36 -10.31
C GLY A 45 -4.41 11.64 -10.78
N ILE A 46 -5.59 11.92 -10.25
CA ILE A 46 -6.35 13.14 -10.54
C ILE A 46 -6.60 13.84 -9.23
N ASP A 47 -6.07 15.04 -9.08
CA ASP A 47 -6.39 15.92 -7.97
C ASP A 47 -7.71 16.65 -8.30
N VAL A 48 -8.77 16.31 -7.57
CA VAL A 48 -10.11 16.88 -7.76
C VAL A 48 -10.49 17.91 -6.71
N ASP A 49 -9.63 18.13 -5.70
CA ASP A 49 -9.86 19.10 -4.63
C ASP A 49 -8.92 20.32 -4.70
N ASP A 50 -8.07 20.39 -5.74
CA ASP A 50 -7.12 21.48 -5.98
C ASP A 50 -6.16 21.71 -4.80
N SER A 51 -5.86 20.65 -4.04
CA SER A 51 -4.98 20.71 -2.89
C SER A 51 -3.50 20.66 -3.25
N GLY A 52 -3.19 20.27 -4.49
CA GLY A 52 -1.85 20.13 -5.03
C GLY A 52 -1.47 21.22 -6.04
N SER A 53 -0.23 21.19 -6.50
CA SER A 53 0.26 22.07 -7.57
C SER A 53 -0.12 21.58 -8.97
N ASP A 54 -0.42 20.30 -9.13
CA ASP A 54 -0.66 19.65 -10.40
C ASP A 54 -1.98 18.85 -10.36
N THR A 55 -2.85 19.07 -11.35
CA THR A 55 -4.12 18.32 -11.51
C THR A 55 -3.90 16.85 -11.79
N PHE A 56 -2.76 16.47 -12.37
CA PHE A 56 -2.42 15.09 -12.72
C PHE A 56 -1.05 14.72 -12.16
N ASP A 57 -0.96 13.51 -11.59
CA ASP A 57 0.32 12.92 -11.17
C ASP A 57 0.51 11.53 -11.78
N SER A 58 1.77 11.15 -12.01
CA SER A 58 2.11 9.81 -12.51
C SER A 58 2.08 8.81 -11.37
N GLN A 59 1.12 7.89 -11.39
CA GLN A 59 1.03 6.81 -10.39
C GLN A 59 1.75 5.55 -10.85
N LEU A 60 1.33 4.96 -11.97
CA LEU A 60 1.96 3.77 -12.54
C LEU A 60 2.19 3.98 -14.04
N ALA A 61 3.33 3.54 -14.53
CA ALA A 61 3.67 3.58 -15.95
C ALA A 61 4.74 2.51 -16.25
N TYR A 62 4.31 1.31 -16.59
CA TYR A 62 5.22 0.22 -16.90
C TYR A 62 4.76 -0.62 -18.10
N VAL A 63 5.72 -1.32 -18.68
CA VAL A 63 5.51 -2.33 -19.71
C VAL A 63 6.26 -3.59 -19.35
N GLY A 64 5.82 -4.73 -19.84
CA GLY A 64 6.49 -5.99 -19.54
C GLY A 64 6.11 -7.14 -20.43
N ILE A 65 6.72 -8.26 -20.16
CA ILE A 65 6.48 -9.54 -20.82
C ILE A 65 6.04 -10.60 -19.80
N VAL A 66 5.16 -11.46 -20.24
CA VAL A 66 4.69 -12.63 -19.47
C VAL A 66 5.15 -13.91 -20.17
N ASN A 67 5.69 -14.85 -19.42
CA ASN A 67 6.01 -16.18 -19.93
C ASN A 67 5.88 -17.24 -18.83
N ASN A 68 5.02 -18.23 -19.04
CA ASN A 68 4.84 -19.37 -18.13
C ASN A 68 4.59 -18.97 -16.65
N GLY A 69 3.73 -17.98 -16.40
CA GLY A 69 3.41 -17.52 -15.03
C GLY A 69 4.45 -16.58 -14.41
N MET A 70 5.50 -16.24 -15.15
CA MET A 70 6.47 -15.21 -14.75
C MET A 70 6.23 -13.95 -15.55
N THR A 71 6.29 -12.80 -14.88
CA THR A 71 6.16 -11.48 -15.49
C THR A 71 7.41 -10.66 -15.20
N ILE A 72 7.99 -10.04 -16.21
CA ILE A 72 9.06 -9.06 -16.05
C ILE A 72 8.53 -7.72 -16.54
N THR A 73 8.63 -6.69 -15.70
CA THR A 73 8.16 -5.34 -15.99
C THR A 73 9.28 -4.32 -15.83
N VAL A 74 9.18 -3.22 -16.56
CA VAL A 74 10.10 -2.08 -16.49
C VAL A 74 9.28 -0.80 -16.48
N GLY A 75 9.60 0.13 -15.57
CA GLY A 75 8.97 1.44 -15.48
C GLY A 75 8.67 1.89 -14.06
N ARG A 76 7.64 2.74 -13.91
CA ARG A 76 7.14 3.16 -12.60
C ARG A 76 6.08 2.19 -12.11
N GLN A 77 6.34 1.54 -10.99
CA GLN A 77 5.48 0.48 -10.44
C GLN A 77 5.48 0.45 -8.91
N SER A 78 4.51 -0.25 -8.34
CA SER A 78 4.41 -0.44 -6.90
C SER A 78 5.54 -1.30 -6.36
N HIS A 79 5.85 -1.10 -5.08
CA HIS A 79 6.81 -1.88 -4.33
C HIS A 79 6.18 -3.18 -3.81
N PRO A 80 6.69 -4.36 -4.20
CA PRO A 80 6.22 -5.65 -3.68
C PRO A 80 6.24 -5.75 -2.16
N PHE A 81 7.22 -5.17 -1.48
CA PHE A 81 7.28 -5.18 -0.01
C PHE A 81 6.03 -4.50 0.59
N THR A 82 5.72 -3.29 0.13
CA THR A 82 4.55 -2.55 0.61
C THR A 82 3.24 -3.26 0.27
N ASP A 83 3.09 -3.74 -0.96
CA ASP A 83 1.85 -4.40 -1.41
C ASP A 83 1.65 -5.77 -0.73
N ASN A 84 2.70 -6.57 -0.58
CA ASN A 84 2.60 -7.94 -0.06
C ASN A 84 2.67 -8.02 1.48
N ILE A 85 3.29 -7.05 2.16
CA ILE A 85 3.39 -7.04 3.63
C ILE A 85 2.34 -6.09 4.22
N GLY A 86 2.48 -4.78 4.00
CA GLY A 86 1.55 -3.77 4.52
C GLY A 86 0.13 -3.93 3.99
N GLY A 87 -0.01 -4.30 2.71
CA GLY A 87 -1.30 -4.59 2.08
C GLY A 87 -2.13 -5.68 2.78
N LYS A 88 -1.52 -6.56 3.60
CA LYS A 88 -2.27 -7.61 4.32
C LYS A 88 -3.14 -7.06 5.45
N SER A 89 -2.75 -5.95 6.07
CA SER A 89 -3.53 -5.28 7.11
C SER A 89 -4.37 -4.10 6.59
N SER A 90 -4.11 -3.61 5.37
CA SER A 90 -4.80 -2.48 4.77
C SER A 90 -6.27 -2.81 4.47
N SER A 91 -7.18 -2.27 5.27
CA SER A 91 -8.63 -2.55 5.18
C SER A 91 -9.50 -1.31 5.20
N PHE A 92 -8.92 -0.13 5.37
CA PHE A 92 -9.62 1.15 5.44
C PHE A 92 -9.44 1.96 4.16
N ASN A 93 -10.28 2.97 3.96
CA ASN A 93 -10.24 3.83 2.78
C ASN A 93 -9.35 5.07 2.99
N VAL A 94 -9.35 5.63 4.20
CA VAL A 94 -8.62 6.87 4.53
C VAL A 94 -7.58 6.62 5.60
N TYR A 95 -7.98 6.00 6.70
CA TYR A 95 -7.13 5.78 7.86
C TYR A 95 -6.60 4.34 7.91
N GLY A 96 -5.83 4.01 8.94
CA GLY A 96 -5.14 2.74 9.05
C GLY A 96 -3.90 2.65 8.14
N GLY A 97 -3.15 1.57 8.22
CA GLY A 97 -1.94 1.37 7.41
C GLY A 97 -0.76 2.28 7.78
N GLY A 98 -0.85 3.01 8.88
CA GLY A 98 0.17 3.97 9.31
C GLY A 98 1.24 3.40 10.23
N SER A 99 1.03 2.21 10.78
CA SER A 99 1.97 1.57 11.72
C SER A 99 3.10 0.83 11.06
N ASP A 100 2.93 0.44 9.81
CA ASP A 100 3.98 -0.22 9.09
C ASP A 100 5.14 0.72 8.77
N PHE A 101 6.37 0.27 8.98
CA PHE A 101 7.52 0.90 8.35
C PHE A 101 7.54 0.43 6.90
N ASN A 102 6.69 1.05 6.09
CA ASN A 102 6.67 0.81 4.67
C ASN A 102 7.87 1.48 4.02
N TYR A 103 8.51 0.74 3.17
CA TYR A 103 9.37 1.27 2.15
C TYR A 103 8.55 2.21 1.23
N ALA A 104 9.04 2.70 0.13
CA ALA A 104 8.27 3.53 -0.79
C ALA A 104 7.02 2.79 -1.31
N SER A 105 5.98 3.49 -1.68
CA SER A 105 4.80 2.87 -2.31
C SER A 105 5.01 2.59 -3.80
N ARG A 106 5.80 3.44 -4.48
CA ARG A 106 6.08 3.34 -5.93
C ARG A 106 7.43 3.97 -6.25
N SER A 107 8.20 3.34 -7.15
CA SER A 107 9.43 3.91 -7.69
C SER A 107 9.44 3.89 -9.22
N SER A 108 10.03 4.93 -9.80
CA SER A 108 10.40 4.99 -11.22
C SER A 108 11.70 4.25 -11.45
N ASN A 109 12.08 4.06 -12.72
CA ASN A 109 13.36 3.43 -13.11
C ASN A 109 13.54 2.04 -12.51
N SER A 110 12.45 1.30 -12.32
CA SER A 110 12.47 -0.01 -11.69
C SER A 110 12.31 -1.14 -12.72
N ILE A 111 12.87 -2.29 -12.37
CA ILE A 111 12.69 -3.58 -13.03
C ILE A 111 12.13 -4.52 -11.98
N ALA A 112 11.00 -5.18 -12.28
CA ALA A 112 10.45 -6.19 -11.41
C ALA A 112 10.28 -7.54 -12.11
N LEU A 113 10.41 -8.61 -11.32
CA LEU A 113 10.07 -9.98 -11.67
C LEU A 113 9.00 -10.46 -10.70
N SER A 114 7.88 -10.90 -11.23
CA SER A 114 6.77 -11.44 -10.45
C SER A 114 6.40 -12.84 -10.88
N SER A 115 6.04 -13.67 -9.92
CA SER A 115 5.46 -15.00 -10.12
C SER A 115 4.41 -15.28 -9.04
N ASP A 116 3.81 -16.47 -9.05
CA ASP A 116 2.79 -16.86 -8.05
C ASP A 116 3.29 -16.80 -6.59
N MET A 117 4.60 -16.86 -6.35
CA MET A 117 5.16 -16.97 -5.00
C MET A 117 6.28 -15.96 -4.72
N LEU A 118 6.92 -15.43 -5.75
CA LEU A 118 8.12 -14.61 -5.62
C LEU A 118 7.97 -13.33 -6.40
N ASP A 119 8.15 -12.21 -5.73
CA ASP A 119 8.31 -10.90 -6.34
C ASP A 119 9.67 -10.33 -5.97
N VAL A 120 10.38 -9.80 -6.97
CA VAL A 120 11.66 -9.12 -6.83
C VAL A 120 11.60 -7.81 -7.59
N MET A 121 12.06 -6.73 -6.99
CA MET A 121 12.20 -5.45 -7.68
C MET A 121 13.58 -4.85 -7.41
N ALA A 122 14.09 -4.13 -8.40
CA ALA A 122 15.29 -3.31 -8.27
C ALA A 122 15.01 -1.94 -8.90
N VAL A 123 15.49 -0.89 -8.24
CA VAL A 123 15.46 0.50 -8.72
C VAL A 123 16.89 0.90 -9.11
N ILE A 124 16.99 1.52 -10.27
CA ILE A 124 18.27 2.02 -10.82
C ILE A 124 18.06 3.49 -11.15
N ASP A 125 18.30 4.35 -10.16
CA ASP A 125 18.12 5.79 -10.28
C ASP A 125 19.46 6.52 -10.12
N GLY A 126 20.08 6.88 -11.23
CA GLY A 126 21.35 7.60 -11.21
C GLY A 126 21.31 8.99 -10.55
N SER A 127 20.15 9.45 -10.04
CA SER A 127 20.03 10.72 -9.31
C SER A 127 20.54 10.63 -7.88
N SER A 128 20.63 9.43 -7.29
CA SER A 128 21.16 9.20 -5.94
C SER A 128 22.67 9.42 -5.82
N GLY A 129 23.38 9.49 -6.96
CA GLY A 129 24.84 9.56 -6.99
C GLY A 129 25.53 8.22 -6.75
N GLN A 130 24.78 7.14 -6.68
CA GLN A 130 25.27 5.76 -6.66
C GLN A 130 25.37 5.24 -8.10
N ASP A 131 26.39 4.45 -8.38
CA ASP A 131 26.52 3.72 -9.64
C ASP A 131 25.99 2.29 -9.42
N GLY A 132 24.77 1.99 -9.86
CA GLY A 132 24.23 0.64 -9.79
C GLY A 132 22.79 0.55 -9.33
N ILE A 133 22.50 -0.41 -8.42
CA ILE A 133 21.19 -0.58 -7.83
C ILE A 133 21.10 0.32 -6.59
N ASP A 134 20.12 1.23 -6.60
CA ASP A 134 19.86 2.14 -5.50
C ASP A 134 18.96 1.50 -4.44
N GLU A 135 18.02 0.66 -4.89
CA GLU A 135 17.06 -0.03 -4.05
C GLU A 135 16.82 -1.44 -4.59
N TYR A 136 16.62 -2.40 -3.71
CA TYR A 136 16.12 -3.73 -4.11
C TYR A 136 15.22 -4.33 -3.04
N GLU A 137 14.32 -5.19 -3.49
CA GLU A 137 13.41 -5.90 -2.59
C GLU A 137 13.08 -7.29 -3.12
N VAL A 138 12.72 -8.15 -2.19
CA VAL A 138 12.23 -9.49 -2.45
C VAL A 138 11.09 -9.84 -1.48
N THR A 139 10.01 -10.38 -2.02
CA THR A 139 8.92 -10.93 -1.20
C THR A 139 8.59 -12.34 -1.63
N LEU A 140 8.24 -13.15 -0.66
CA LEU A 140 7.71 -14.49 -0.84
C LEU A 140 6.29 -14.53 -0.28
N SER A 141 5.35 -14.97 -1.10
CA SER A 141 3.93 -15.07 -0.74
C SER A 141 3.40 -16.47 -1.03
N HIS A 142 2.57 -16.98 -0.14
CA HIS A 142 1.94 -18.29 -0.33
C HIS A 142 0.61 -18.38 0.42
N THR A 143 -0.34 -19.11 -0.15
CA THR A 143 -1.61 -19.41 0.52
C THR A 143 -1.52 -20.74 1.25
N VAL A 144 -1.68 -20.73 2.57
CA VAL A 144 -1.67 -21.92 3.43
C VAL A 144 -3.03 -22.06 4.10
N MET A 145 -3.77 -23.11 3.77
CA MET A 145 -5.10 -23.39 4.36
C MET A 145 -6.10 -22.22 4.26
N GLY A 146 -6.04 -21.46 3.16
CA GLY A 146 -6.91 -20.30 2.94
C GLY A 146 -6.44 -19.00 3.62
N THR A 147 -5.24 -19.01 4.19
CA THR A 147 -4.57 -17.83 4.72
C THR A 147 -3.44 -17.44 3.78
N ASP A 148 -3.45 -16.22 3.28
CA ASP A 148 -2.36 -15.65 2.51
C ASP A 148 -1.29 -15.15 3.47
N VAL A 149 -0.08 -15.64 3.33
CA VAL A 149 1.08 -15.27 4.15
C VAL A 149 2.18 -14.73 3.25
N SER A 150 2.87 -13.70 3.71
CA SER A 150 3.99 -13.10 2.99
C SER A 150 5.12 -12.77 3.94
N ILE A 151 6.35 -12.89 3.46
CA ILE A 151 7.54 -12.39 4.12
C ILE A 151 8.34 -11.59 3.11
N GLY A 152 9.07 -10.58 3.55
CA GLY A 152 9.82 -9.73 2.63
C GLY A 152 11.02 -9.06 3.27
N TYR A 153 11.90 -8.63 2.40
CA TYR A 153 13.06 -7.81 2.68
C TYR A 153 13.17 -6.72 1.61
N ALA A 154 13.50 -5.50 2.03
CA ALA A 154 13.82 -4.39 1.15
C ALA A 154 15.06 -3.66 1.67
N ASP A 155 15.86 -3.11 0.77
CA ASP A 155 17.10 -2.39 1.08
C ASP A 155 17.16 -1.12 0.24
N ASP A 156 17.28 0.00 0.92
CA ASP A 156 17.60 1.31 0.35
C ASP A 156 19.09 1.52 0.49
N VAL A 157 19.83 1.05 -0.50
CA VAL A 157 21.29 1.10 -0.53
C VAL A 157 21.81 2.53 -0.49
N ALA A 158 21.05 3.45 -1.09
CA ALA A 158 21.44 4.87 -1.14
C ALA A 158 21.42 5.54 0.24
N ASN A 159 20.54 5.10 1.14
CA ASN A 159 20.38 5.66 2.47
C ASN A 159 20.91 4.77 3.61
N ASP A 160 21.43 3.58 3.30
CA ASP A 160 21.91 2.59 4.28
C ASP A 160 20.78 2.18 5.26
N ILE A 161 19.64 1.84 4.70
CA ILE A 161 18.42 1.48 5.45
C ILE A 161 17.87 0.17 4.90
N SER A 162 17.55 -0.77 5.78
CA SER A 162 16.85 -1.98 5.36
C SER A 162 15.53 -2.19 6.10
N TYR A 163 14.67 -2.97 5.49
CA TYR A 163 13.36 -3.33 6.00
C TYR A 163 13.17 -4.83 5.89
N TRP A 164 12.59 -5.44 6.88
CA TRP A 164 12.07 -6.79 6.76
C TRP A 164 10.69 -6.87 7.40
N GLY A 165 9.88 -7.81 6.95
CA GLY A 165 8.53 -7.89 7.47
C GLY A 165 7.83 -9.19 7.10
N ALA A 166 6.68 -9.36 7.73
CA ALA A 166 5.74 -10.44 7.46
C ALA A 166 4.32 -9.91 7.49
N GLY A 167 3.48 -10.46 6.64
CA GLY A 167 2.06 -10.14 6.61
C GLY A 167 1.21 -11.40 6.46
N ALA A 168 0.00 -11.37 6.98
CA ALA A 168 -0.97 -12.44 6.80
C ALA A 168 -2.38 -11.89 6.68
N SER A 169 -3.18 -12.49 5.79
CA SER A 169 -4.61 -12.19 5.68
C SER A 169 -5.43 -13.43 5.40
N THR A 170 -6.64 -13.47 5.94
CA THR A 170 -7.57 -14.58 5.72
C THR A 170 -9.01 -14.10 5.79
N SER A 171 -9.92 -14.89 5.20
CA SER A 171 -11.37 -14.67 5.32
C SER A 171 -12.08 -15.99 5.63
N VAL A 172 -12.95 -15.96 6.63
CA VAL A 172 -13.77 -17.11 7.03
C VAL A 172 -15.23 -16.65 7.13
N GLY A 173 -16.03 -17.03 6.14
CA GLY A 173 -17.39 -16.53 6.00
C GLY A 173 -17.42 -15.02 5.79
N ASP A 174 -18.14 -14.30 6.65
CA ASP A 174 -18.23 -12.84 6.61
C ASP A 174 -17.11 -12.13 7.41
N ILE A 175 -16.15 -12.87 7.98
CA ILE A 175 -15.07 -12.31 8.79
C ILE A 175 -13.79 -12.24 7.94
N SER A 176 -13.16 -11.08 7.89
CA SER A 176 -11.81 -10.87 7.36
C SER A 176 -10.84 -10.53 8.48
N ILE A 177 -9.63 -11.02 8.41
CA ILE A 177 -8.56 -10.73 9.36
C ILE A 177 -7.31 -10.43 8.55
N GLY A 178 -6.62 -9.36 8.92
CA GLY A 178 -5.35 -8.97 8.32
C GLY A 178 -4.35 -8.57 9.39
N SER A 179 -3.08 -8.78 9.13
CA SER A 179 -2.00 -8.31 10.00
C SER A 179 -0.71 -8.11 9.23
N SER A 180 0.09 -7.15 9.68
CA SER A 180 1.44 -6.91 9.21
C SER A 180 2.38 -6.67 10.40
N TYR A 181 3.64 -6.98 10.21
CA TYR A 181 4.74 -6.72 11.12
C TYR A 181 5.95 -6.31 10.30
N THR A 182 6.51 -5.16 10.61
CA THR A 182 7.65 -4.61 9.88
C THR A 182 8.74 -4.16 10.84
N VAL A 183 9.98 -4.31 10.44
CA VAL A 183 11.14 -3.79 11.12
C VAL A 183 11.90 -2.88 10.16
N TYR A 184 12.19 -1.70 10.62
CA TYR A 184 13.04 -0.71 10.01
C TYR A 184 14.40 -0.79 10.69
N ASP A 185 15.43 -1.18 9.94
CA ASP A 185 16.81 -1.32 10.40
C ASP A 185 17.63 -0.16 9.83
N ALA A 186 18.05 0.71 10.71
CA ALA A 186 18.88 1.89 10.44
C ALA A 186 19.83 2.11 11.63
N ALA A 187 20.20 3.35 11.91
CA ALA A 187 21.01 3.67 13.11
C ALA A 187 20.34 3.25 14.44
N THR A 188 19.03 3.07 14.45
CA THR A 188 18.23 2.52 15.56
C THR A 188 17.08 1.75 14.96
N ASP A 189 17.00 0.47 15.27
CA ASP A 189 15.92 -0.41 14.82
C ASP A 189 14.59 0.05 15.39
N LYS A 190 13.54 -0.03 14.59
CA LYS A 190 12.17 0.28 14.99
C LYS A 190 11.22 -0.78 14.48
N VAL A 191 10.17 -1.02 15.23
CA VAL A 191 9.14 -2.01 14.91
C VAL A 191 7.81 -1.32 14.66
N GLY A 192 7.11 -1.80 13.63
CA GLY A 192 5.73 -1.45 13.34
C GLY A 192 4.86 -2.69 13.22
N MET A 193 3.64 -2.61 13.71
CA MET A 193 2.66 -3.68 13.54
C MET A 193 1.25 -3.13 13.35
N GLU A 194 0.46 -3.85 12.56
CA GLU A 194 -0.95 -3.57 12.38
C GLU A 194 -1.76 -4.87 12.36
N ALA A 195 -2.97 -4.80 12.89
CA ALA A 195 -3.94 -5.87 12.80
C ALA A 195 -5.32 -5.31 12.53
N THR A 196 -6.07 -5.96 11.65
CA THR A 196 -7.44 -5.59 11.29
C THR A 196 -8.37 -6.78 11.37
N ILE A 197 -9.59 -6.51 11.76
CA ILE A 197 -10.69 -7.47 11.70
C ILE A 197 -11.92 -6.80 11.09
N GLY A 198 -12.46 -7.43 10.06
CA GLY A 198 -13.70 -7.01 9.40
C GLY A 198 -14.82 -8.01 9.64
N TRP A 199 -16.03 -7.52 9.77
CA TRP A 199 -17.26 -8.31 9.75
C TRP A 199 -18.35 -7.57 8.99
N LYS A 200 -18.69 -8.08 7.81
CA LYS A 200 -19.66 -7.43 6.90
C LYS A 200 -19.24 -5.98 6.59
N ALA A 201 -20.02 -5.02 7.09
CA ALA A 201 -19.81 -3.60 6.86
C ALA A 201 -18.86 -2.94 7.86
N ILE A 202 -18.48 -3.64 8.94
CA ILE A 202 -17.70 -3.07 10.05
C ILE A 202 -16.26 -3.57 9.97
N THR A 203 -15.29 -2.66 10.14
CA THR A 203 -13.87 -2.99 10.27
C THR A 203 -13.30 -2.28 11.49
N VAL A 204 -12.46 -2.97 12.23
CA VAL A 204 -11.68 -2.42 13.35
C VAL A 204 -10.22 -2.73 13.11
N GLY A 205 -9.35 -1.75 13.32
CA GLY A 205 -7.91 -1.87 13.19
C GLY A 205 -7.19 -1.37 14.44
N TYR A 206 -6.04 -1.94 14.70
CA TYR A 206 -5.09 -1.48 15.70
C TYR A 206 -3.70 -1.42 15.07
N GLY A 207 -3.00 -0.34 15.29
CA GLY A 207 -1.62 -0.17 14.88
C GLY A 207 -0.72 0.32 16.02
N ASP A 208 0.53 -0.08 15.97
CA ASP A 208 1.60 0.34 16.89
C ASP A 208 2.87 0.58 16.07
N LYS A 209 3.39 1.80 16.14
CA LYS A 209 4.60 2.22 15.44
C LYS A 209 5.59 2.80 16.43
N GLU A 210 6.66 2.09 16.69
CA GLU A 210 7.70 2.50 17.62
C GLU A 210 8.25 3.90 17.29
N GLY A 211 8.24 4.79 18.29
CA GLY A 211 8.65 6.17 18.17
C GLY A 211 7.60 7.11 17.54
N THR A 212 6.38 6.62 17.34
CA THR A 212 5.24 7.41 16.87
C THR A 212 4.06 7.28 17.84
N GLY A 213 3.68 6.07 18.21
CA GLY A 213 2.56 5.76 19.09
C GLY A 213 1.66 4.68 18.53
N THR A 214 0.49 4.56 19.14
CA THR A 214 -0.53 3.58 18.77
C THR A 214 -1.77 4.27 18.20
N TYR A 215 -2.57 3.51 17.44
CA TYR A 215 -3.87 3.98 16.99
C TYR A 215 -4.92 2.86 16.95
N MET A 216 -6.17 3.29 17.05
CA MET A 216 -7.36 2.45 16.79
C MET A 216 -8.17 3.06 15.66
N THR A 217 -8.51 2.27 14.66
CA THR A 217 -9.35 2.69 13.53
C THR A 217 -10.65 1.91 13.51
N TYR A 218 -11.75 2.59 13.29
CA TYR A 218 -13.09 2.03 13.15
C TYR A 218 -13.65 2.44 11.80
N GLY A 219 -14.09 1.49 11.02
CA GLY A 219 -14.68 1.70 9.70
C GLY A 219 -16.07 1.12 9.57
N LEU A 220 -16.93 1.84 8.87
CA LEU A 220 -18.21 1.36 8.38
C LEU A 220 -18.26 1.59 6.88
N SER A 221 -18.50 0.55 6.09
CA SER A 221 -18.58 0.67 4.64
C SER A 221 -19.76 -0.11 4.08
N HIS A 222 -20.38 0.40 3.02
CA HIS A 222 -21.50 -0.25 2.37
C HIS A 222 -21.47 -0.01 0.85
N ASN A 223 -21.57 -1.08 0.09
CA ASN A 223 -21.73 -1.01 -1.36
C ASN A 223 -23.21 -0.65 -1.67
N MET A 224 -23.43 0.57 -2.14
CA MET A 224 -24.75 1.03 -2.61
C MET A 224 -25.09 0.38 -3.95
N THR A 225 -24.07 0.17 -4.80
CA THR A 225 -24.14 -0.54 -6.07
C THR A 225 -22.82 -1.27 -6.29
N ASP A 226 -22.68 -2.04 -7.39
CA ASP A 226 -21.42 -2.68 -7.76
C ASP A 226 -20.28 -1.67 -8.02
N SER A 227 -20.63 -0.41 -8.31
CA SER A 227 -19.69 0.66 -8.64
C SER A 227 -19.57 1.76 -7.58
N LEU A 228 -20.42 1.77 -6.55
CA LEU A 228 -20.48 2.85 -5.57
C LEU A 228 -20.41 2.30 -4.14
N LEU A 229 -19.30 2.58 -3.48
CA LEU A 229 -19.09 2.37 -2.05
C LEU A 229 -19.33 3.70 -1.30
N VAL A 230 -20.00 3.63 -0.16
CA VAL A 230 -20.03 4.70 0.85
C VAL A 230 -19.35 4.23 2.11
N TYR A 231 -18.62 5.12 2.79
CA TYR A 231 -17.90 4.76 4.01
C TYR A 231 -17.90 5.90 5.03
N ALA A 232 -17.69 5.53 6.28
CA ALA A 232 -17.38 6.42 7.38
C ALA A 232 -16.26 5.77 8.21
N GLU A 233 -15.26 6.53 8.60
CA GLU A 233 -14.10 6.06 9.35
C GLU A 233 -13.76 7.04 10.47
N MET A 234 -13.25 6.50 11.56
CA MET A 234 -12.73 7.23 12.71
C MET A 234 -11.41 6.60 13.13
N GLN A 235 -10.40 7.42 13.40
CA GLN A 235 -9.14 6.97 14.00
C GLN A 235 -8.87 7.76 15.28
N GLN A 236 -8.38 7.07 16.28
CA GLN A 236 -7.90 7.64 17.54
C GLN A 236 -6.43 7.29 17.67
N ASP A 237 -5.58 8.31 17.77
CA ASP A 237 -4.15 8.16 17.95
C ASP A 237 -3.76 8.48 19.40
N ASP A 238 -2.89 7.64 19.96
CA ASP A 238 -2.20 7.87 21.24
C ASP A 238 -0.70 7.98 20.90
N LEU A 239 -0.23 9.21 20.78
CA LEU A 239 1.14 9.47 20.34
C LEU A 239 2.13 9.37 21.52
N ASP A 240 3.33 8.85 21.25
CA ASP A 240 4.44 8.80 22.21
C ASP A 240 4.80 10.18 22.79
N THR A 241 4.41 11.25 22.13
CA THR A 241 4.54 12.64 22.61
C THR A 241 3.53 13.01 23.70
N GLY A 242 2.55 12.14 23.98
CA GLY A 242 1.48 12.33 24.94
C GLY A 242 0.29 13.14 24.40
N ALA A 243 0.14 13.23 23.08
CA ALA A 243 -1.03 13.83 22.44
C ALA A 243 -2.00 12.72 21.99
N ASP A 244 -3.28 12.86 22.37
CA ASP A 244 -4.38 12.05 21.86
C ASP A 244 -5.04 12.83 20.71
N LEU A 245 -5.12 12.23 19.51
CA LEU A 245 -5.71 12.85 18.35
C LEU A 245 -6.96 12.07 17.91
N GLN A 246 -7.88 12.76 17.26
CA GLN A 246 -9.07 12.15 16.69
C GLN A 246 -9.27 12.62 15.26
N HIS A 247 -9.52 11.66 14.38
CA HIS A 247 -9.73 11.86 12.97
C HIS A 247 -11.03 11.20 12.54
N TYR A 248 -11.78 11.87 11.68
CA TYR A 248 -13.06 11.37 11.16
C TYR A 248 -13.12 11.58 9.66
N SER A 249 -13.66 10.64 8.93
CA SER A 249 -13.96 10.81 7.52
C SER A 249 -15.29 10.19 7.12
N VAL A 250 -15.93 10.81 6.14
CA VAL A 250 -17.11 10.25 5.44
C VAL A 250 -16.88 10.46 3.95
N GLY A 251 -17.04 9.42 3.18
CA GLY A 251 -16.75 9.52 1.75
C GLY A 251 -17.50 8.52 0.89
N THR A 252 -17.26 8.67 -0.40
CA THR A 252 -17.73 7.75 -1.43
C THR A 252 -16.58 7.37 -2.35
N LYS A 253 -16.56 6.12 -2.80
CA LYS A 253 -15.64 5.62 -3.81
C LYS A 253 -16.44 5.10 -4.99
N PHE A 254 -16.16 5.65 -6.16
CA PHE A 254 -16.79 5.22 -7.41
C PHE A 254 -15.75 4.49 -8.27
N THR A 255 -16.14 3.31 -8.79
CA THR A 255 -15.30 2.48 -9.68
C THR A 255 -16.07 2.16 -10.94
N PHE A 256 -15.49 2.34 -12.12
CA PHE A 256 -16.12 2.12 -13.42
C PHE A 256 -15.19 1.35 -14.37
#